data_839585e656d76b8934f1742215de5dd0
#
_entry.id   839585e656d76b8934f1742215de5dd0
#
_cell.length_a   1.000
_cell.length_b   1.000
_cell.length_c   1.000
_cell.angle_alpha   90.00
_cell.angle_beta   90.00
_cell.angle_gamma   90.00
#
_symmetry.space_group_name_H-M   'P 1'
#
loop_
_entity.id
_entity.type
_entity.pdbx_description
1 polymer ?
#
loop_
_entity_poly.entity_id
_entity_poly.type
_entity_poly.pdbx_seq_one_letter_code
_entity_poly.pdbx_strand_id
1 'polypeptide(L)'
;MELLDYLQWRNDVPLSVSPFNEVDNVIFSYLSYIDFRDLKEDWKGFFDLKDLFRDFCEKNSLEEIETTGEFTERAPLLLKEMMEGERFSATKVGYYAEDFDKDKVKQFAALVFLLPDGRNYISFRGTDKTITGWKEDFLMSCQSETAGAKEAVAYFNKIAPVLEGGLILGGHSKGGNFAMYAAAFCEAEYKERIVQVYNNDGPGFREEVIQSSEFQEILPKISTIAPQSSIIGQLLSNPAKQHVIHSTAKGILQHDAMTWEAEKDSLVSAELDELSEYTKTTLGSWLESMDDETRESLCTTAFSLIESTKSETFIEFSGNLMKNMETIWKEMGKLPEEKKKEIMNALSNLMESSKQAAVSQIKSGGQTVISQLQSSGQALLSQVQTGGHAAISQVKGKTKEEGEQV
;
A
#
# COMPACT_ATOMS: atom_id res chain seq x y z
N MET A 1 -5.11 20.39 -6.70
CA MET A 1 -4.72 20.48 -5.25
C MET A 1 -4.46 19.07 -4.76
N GLU A 2 -3.44 18.87 -3.91
CA GLU A 2 -3.15 17.58 -3.29
C GLU A 2 -4.05 17.32 -2.06
N LEU A 3 -3.95 16.16 -1.41
CA LEU A 3 -4.86 15.79 -0.31
C LEU A 3 -4.81 16.76 0.88
N LEU A 4 -3.65 17.30 1.22
CA LEU A 4 -3.54 18.32 2.30
C LEU A 4 -4.25 19.60 1.91
N ASP A 5 -4.07 20.07 0.66
CA ASP A 5 -4.75 21.27 0.16
C ASP A 5 -6.27 21.08 0.13
N TYR A 6 -6.73 19.86 -0.24
CA TYR A 6 -8.14 19.49 -0.21
C TYR A 6 -8.71 19.64 1.20
N LEU A 7 -8.03 19.13 2.20
CA LEU A 7 -8.46 19.25 3.59
C LEU A 7 -8.52 20.73 4.03
N GLN A 8 -7.49 21.52 3.72
CA GLN A 8 -7.47 22.96 4.03
C GLN A 8 -8.61 23.71 3.35
N TRP A 9 -8.99 23.32 2.16
CA TRP A 9 -10.08 23.94 1.40
C TRP A 9 -11.48 23.45 1.82
N ARG A 10 -11.63 22.13 2.14
CA ARG A 10 -12.96 21.47 2.24
C ARG A 10 -13.37 21.15 3.68
N ASN A 11 -12.44 21.17 4.61
CA ASN A 11 -12.69 20.68 5.98
C ASN A 11 -13.67 21.53 6.80
N ASP A 12 -14.09 22.68 6.29
CA ASP A 12 -15.14 23.55 6.87
C ASP A 12 -16.56 23.07 6.53
N VAL A 13 -16.74 22.16 5.58
CA VAL A 13 -18.06 21.71 5.11
C VAL A 13 -18.40 20.32 5.66
N PRO A 14 -19.35 20.18 6.59
CA PRO A 14 -19.70 18.92 7.20
C PRO A 14 -20.27 17.90 6.20
N LEU A 15 -20.13 16.61 6.51
CA LEU A 15 -20.63 15.51 5.67
C LEU A 15 -22.14 15.55 5.43
N SER A 16 -22.90 16.21 6.30
CA SER A 16 -24.35 16.43 6.12
C SER A 16 -24.69 17.40 4.99
N VAL A 17 -23.75 18.26 4.60
CA VAL A 17 -23.92 19.25 3.51
C VAL A 17 -23.25 18.75 2.24
N SER A 18 -22.07 18.21 2.34
CA SER A 18 -21.34 17.60 1.24
C SER A 18 -21.01 16.13 1.61
N PRO A 19 -21.70 15.15 1.04
CA PRO A 19 -21.53 13.73 1.37
C PRO A 19 -20.10 13.26 1.21
N PHE A 20 -19.78 12.14 1.88
CA PHE A 20 -18.52 11.42 1.73
C PHE A 20 -18.23 11.11 0.26
N ASN A 21 -17.04 11.42 -0.21
CA ASN A 21 -16.62 11.30 -1.59
C ASN A 21 -15.33 10.46 -1.75
N GLU A 22 -14.84 10.33 -2.97
CA GLU A 22 -13.65 9.52 -3.27
C GLU A 22 -12.35 10.10 -2.71
N VAL A 23 -12.24 11.43 -2.53
CA VAL A 23 -11.06 12.05 -1.91
C VAL A 23 -11.03 11.73 -0.41
N ASP A 24 -12.20 11.81 0.25
CA ASP A 24 -12.34 11.39 1.65
C ASP A 24 -11.96 9.91 1.82
N ASN A 25 -12.38 9.04 0.88
CA ASN A 25 -11.98 7.63 0.87
C ASN A 25 -10.46 7.46 0.87
N VAL A 26 -9.75 8.18 -0.01
CA VAL A 26 -8.29 8.08 -0.08
C VAL A 26 -7.67 8.51 1.25
N ILE A 27 -8.15 9.59 1.84
CA ILE A 27 -7.69 10.08 3.14
C ILE A 27 -7.88 8.99 4.22
N PHE A 28 -9.10 8.45 4.37
CA PHE A 28 -9.38 7.43 5.38
C PHE A 28 -8.60 6.13 5.15
N SER A 29 -8.35 5.73 3.91
CA SER A 29 -7.52 4.57 3.62
C SER A 29 -6.06 4.81 4.04
N TYR A 30 -5.59 6.05 3.89
CA TYR A 30 -4.21 6.43 4.22
C TYR A 30 -3.97 6.55 5.74
N LEU A 31 -5.00 6.93 6.52
CA LEU A 31 -4.92 6.97 7.97
C LEU A 31 -4.63 5.60 8.61
N SER A 32 -4.84 4.49 7.91
CA SER A 32 -4.50 3.15 8.39
C SER A 32 -2.99 2.93 8.58
N TYR A 33 -2.14 3.78 7.97
CA TYR A 33 -0.69 3.73 8.17
C TYR A 33 -0.23 4.33 9.50
N ILE A 34 -1.09 5.10 10.19
CA ILE A 34 -0.77 5.61 11.53
C ILE A 34 -0.71 4.44 12.52
N ASP A 35 0.34 4.38 13.29
CA ASP A 35 0.47 3.41 14.36
C ASP A 35 -0.30 3.86 15.60
N PHE A 36 -1.47 3.27 15.80
CA PHE A 36 -2.34 3.54 16.95
C PHE A 36 -2.15 2.56 18.11
N ARG A 37 -1.33 1.53 17.97
CA ARG A 37 -1.24 0.36 18.86
C ARG A 37 -1.13 0.74 20.36
N ASP A 38 -0.24 1.66 20.67
CA ASP A 38 0.09 2.03 22.06
C ASP A 38 -0.75 3.21 22.60
N LEU A 39 -1.76 3.67 21.84
CA LEU A 39 -2.60 4.78 22.28
C LEU A 39 -3.74 4.34 23.20
N LYS A 40 -4.16 3.08 23.11
CA LYS A 40 -5.20 2.50 23.98
C LYS A 40 -4.83 1.07 24.35
N GLU A 41 -5.16 0.68 25.58
CA GLU A 41 -4.95 -0.69 26.08
C GLU A 41 -5.95 -1.70 25.46
N ASP A 42 -7.16 -1.25 25.15
CA ASP A 42 -8.22 -2.06 24.56
C ASP A 42 -8.93 -1.30 23.44
N TRP A 43 -9.01 -1.93 22.27
CA TRP A 43 -9.58 -1.39 21.05
C TRP A 43 -11.00 -1.94 20.75
N LYS A 44 -11.74 -2.43 21.76
CA LYS A 44 -13.08 -3.03 21.60
C LYS A 44 -14.22 -2.04 21.43
N GLY A 45 -13.95 -0.76 21.29
CA GLY A 45 -14.97 0.27 21.13
C GLY A 45 -14.46 1.43 20.30
N PHE A 46 -15.26 2.50 20.25
CA PHE A 46 -14.91 3.73 19.55
C PHE A 46 -14.41 4.79 20.51
N PHE A 47 -13.39 5.52 20.06
CA PHE A 47 -12.79 6.67 20.72
C PHE A 47 -12.90 7.88 19.79
N ASP A 48 -13.00 9.08 20.36
CA ASP A 48 -12.99 10.30 19.56
C ASP A 48 -11.63 10.46 18.86
N LEU A 49 -11.66 10.66 17.55
CA LEU A 49 -10.43 10.74 16.73
C LEU A 49 -9.55 11.91 17.17
N LYS A 50 -10.16 13.03 17.60
CA LYS A 50 -9.45 14.20 18.11
C LYS A 50 -8.67 13.92 19.39
N ASP A 51 -9.25 13.13 20.31
CA ASP A 51 -8.56 12.74 21.54
C ASP A 51 -7.38 11.82 21.26
N LEU A 52 -7.55 10.87 20.33
CA LEU A 52 -6.47 10.00 19.90
C LEU A 52 -5.36 10.76 19.18
N PHE A 53 -5.69 11.76 18.39
CA PHE A 53 -4.68 12.61 17.76
C PHE A 53 -3.85 13.37 18.79
N ARG A 54 -4.49 13.90 19.84
CA ARG A 54 -3.78 14.54 20.94
C ARG A 54 -2.83 13.53 21.65
N ASP A 55 -3.33 12.33 21.98
CA ASP A 55 -2.52 11.28 22.61
C ASP A 55 -1.34 10.85 21.69
N PHE A 56 -1.55 10.86 20.37
CA PHE A 56 -0.51 10.60 19.38
C PHE A 56 0.57 11.69 19.39
N CYS A 57 0.18 12.98 19.40
CA CYS A 57 1.11 14.13 19.43
C CYS A 57 1.92 14.22 20.73
N GLU A 58 1.42 13.66 21.85
CA GLU A 58 2.21 13.57 23.09
C GLU A 58 3.39 12.60 22.97
N LYS A 59 3.32 11.65 22.04
CA LYS A 59 4.35 10.61 21.86
C LYS A 59 5.21 10.81 20.63
N ASN A 60 4.75 11.63 19.65
CA ASN A 60 5.39 11.77 18.35
C ASN A 60 5.55 13.26 17.98
N SER A 61 6.65 13.60 17.35
CA SER A 61 6.91 14.95 16.83
C SER A 61 6.36 15.09 15.40
N LEU A 62 5.40 15.99 15.19
CA LEU A 62 4.92 16.28 13.85
C LEU A 62 5.98 16.96 12.97
N GLU A 63 6.92 17.73 13.54
CA GLU A 63 8.04 18.34 12.80
C GLU A 63 8.97 17.28 12.22
N GLU A 64 9.23 16.20 12.97
CA GLU A 64 10.03 15.07 12.47
C GLU A 64 9.29 14.33 11.34
N ILE A 65 7.96 14.16 11.49
CA ILE A 65 7.10 13.52 10.48
C ILE A 65 7.07 14.34 9.18
N GLU A 66 7.01 15.67 9.24
CA GLU A 66 7.04 16.54 8.06
C GLU A 66 8.34 16.38 7.25
N THR A 67 9.43 16.02 7.90
CA THR A 67 10.76 15.88 7.28
C THR A 67 11.07 14.46 6.83
N THR A 68 10.21 13.47 7.13
CA THR A 68 10.43 12.08 6.70
C THR A 68 10.32 11.95 5.17
N GLY A 69 11.19 11.12 4.61
CA GLY A 69 11.16 10.78 3.19
C GLY A 69 10.17 9.67 2.83
N GLU A 70 9.56 9.03 3.83
CA GLU A 70 8.63 7.92 3.63
C GLU A 70 7.19 8.40 3.58
N PHE A 71 6.54 8.14 2.45
CA PHE A 71 5.19 8.65 2.20
C PHE A 71 4.16 8.12 3.21
N THR A 72 4.22 6.86 3.62
CA THR A 72 3.29 6.28 4.61
C THR A 72 3.43 6.87 6.01
N GLU A 73 4.63 7.33 6.38
CA GLU A 73 4.89 7.97 7.66
C GLU A 73 4.31 9.38 7.75
N ARG A 74 3.91 9.98 6.60
CA ARG A 74 3.28 11.30 6.52
C ARG A 74 1.76 11.28 6.78
N ALA A 75 1.14 10.12 6.92
CA ALA A 75 -0.28 9.99 7.20
C ALA A 75 -0.80 10.84 8.41
N PRO A 76 -0.03 11.02 9.51
CA PRO A 76 -0.45 11.91 10.61
C PRO A 76 -0.66 13.37 10.23
N LEU A 77 -0.07 13.86 9.12
CA LEU A 77 -0.30 15.21 8.64
C LEU A 77 -1.74 15.39 8.11
N LEU A 78 -2.30 14.34 7.47
CA LEU A 78 -3.72 14.36 7.08
C LEU A 78 -4.61 14.42 8.32
N LEU A 79 -4.29 13.64 9.35
CA LEU A 79 -5.05 13.64 10.60
C LEU A 79 -5.00 15.00 11.30
N LYS A 80 -3.84 15.67 11.28
CA LYS A 80 -3.70 17.04 11.79
C LYS A 80 -4.69 17.99 11.12
N GLU A 81 -4.67 18.05 9.78
CA GLU A 81 -5.55 18.93 9.02
C GLU A 81 -7.03 18.57 9.23
N MET A 82 -7.38 17.27 9.32
CA MET A 82 -8.75 16.83 9.60
C MET A 82 -9.27 17.35 10.94
N MET A 83 -8.42 17.49 11.96
CA MET A 83 -8.82 17.92 13.31
C MET A 83 -9.04 19.42 13.42
N GLU A 84 -8.63 20.20 12.43
CA GLU A 84 -8.80 21.66 12.41
C GLU A 84 -10.15 22.13 11.88
N GLY A 85 -10.94 21.24 11.24
CA GLY A 85 -12.21 21.57 10.62
C GLY A 85 -13.42 20.85 11.20
N GLU A 86 -14.59 21.10 10.59
CA GLU A 86 -15.87 20.54 11.03
C GLU A 86 -16.22 19.22 10.32
N ARG A 87 -15.68 19.00 9.12
CA ARG A 87 -16.07 17.88 8.24
C ARG A 87 -15.97 16.53 8.94
N PHE A 88 -14.90 16.31 9.68
CA PHE A 88 -14.59 15.05 10.35
C PHE A 88 -14.55 15.16 11.88
N SER A 89 -14.96 16.29 12.44
CA SER A 89 -14.85 16.58 13.88
C SER A 89 -15.56 15.58 14.80
N ALA A 90 -16.63 14.94 14.32
CA ALA A 90 -17.38 13.92 15.06
C ALA A 90 -16.97 12.47 14.68
N THR A 91 -15.91 12.30 13.91
CA THR A 91 -15.40 10.98 13.55
C THR A 91 -14.84 10.28 14.79
N LYS A 92 -15.18 9.00 14.92
CA LYS A 92 -14.58 8.14 15.94
C LYS A 92 -13.77 7.03 15.27
N VAL A 93 -12.76 6.53 15.96
CA VAL A 93 -11.94 5.41 15.50
C VAL A 93 -11.94 4.31 16.55
N GLY A 94 -11.96 3.06 16.10
CA GLY A 94 -11.99 1.92 17.00
C GLY A 94 -11.61 0.62 16.31
N TYR A 95 -11.69 -0.45 17.06
CA TYR A 95 -11.45 -1.83 16.57
C TYR A 95 -10.10 -1.98 15.87
N TYR A 96 -9.08 -1.19 16.27
CA TYR A 96 -7.73 -1.35 15.74
C TYR A 96 -7.23 -2.76 16.01
N ALA A 97 -6.69 -3.39 14.98
CA ALA A 97 -6.06 -4.70 15.06
C ALA A 97 -4.80 -4.69 14.21
N GLU A 98 -3.77 -5.35 14.72
CA GLU A 98 -2.53 -5.58 14.01
C GLU A 98 -2.05 -7.01 14.30
N ASP A 99 -1.59 -7.69 13.25
CA ASP A 99 -1.05 -9.03 13.36
C ASP A 99 0.15 -9.18 12.41
N PHE A 100 1.30 -9.41 12.99
CA PHE A 100 2.56 -9.57 12.28
C PHE A 100 3.18 -10.92 12.63
N ASP A 101 3.38 -11.78 11.63
CA ASP A 101 3.94 -13.13 11.79
C ASP A 101 4.91 -13.43 10.65
N LYS A 102 6.21 -13.43 10.94
CA LYS A 102 7.27 -13.70 9.96
C LYS A 102 7.20 -15.12 9.41
N ASP A 103 6.84 -16.08 10.24
CA ASP A 103 6.83 -17.50 9.86
C ASP A 103 5.69 -17.81 8.88
N LYS A 104 4.56 -17.13 9.06
CA LYS A 104 3.39 -17.21 8.16
C LYS A 104 3.42 -16.21 7.02
N VAL A 105 4.46 -15.38 6.94
CA VAL A 105 4.56 -14.28 5.98
C VAL A 105 3.29 -13.42 6.01
N LYS A 106 2.93 -12.95 7.21
CA LYS A 106 1.73 -12.15 7.45
C LYS A 106 2.09 -10.75 7.96
N GLN A 107 1.58 -9.73 7.27
CA GLN A 107 1.58 -8.36 7.75
C GLN A 107 0.17 -7.79 7.54
N PHE A 108 -0.57 -7.64 8.62
CA PHE A 108 -1.94 -7.19 8.64
C PHE A 108 -2.13 -6.08 9.66
N ALA A 109 -2.88 -5.04 9.31
CA ALA A 109 -3.49 -4.10 10.24
C ALA A 109 -4.77 -3.53 9.66
N ALA A 110 -5.74 -3.25 10.52
CA ALA A 110 -7.00 -2.63 10.14
C ALA A 110 -7.63 -1.87 11.32
N LEU A 111 -8.52 -0.94 11.01
CA LEU A 111 -9.28 -0.18 11.98
C LEU A 111 -10.61 0.28 11.39
N VAL A 112 -11.50 0.75 12.23
CA VAL A 112 -12.82 1.25 11.82
C VAL A 112 -12.94 2.71 12.17
N PHE A 113 -13.36 3.53 11.21
CA PHE A 113 -13.82 4.90 11.44
C PHE A 113 -15.35 4.94 11.41
N LEU A 114 -15.97 5.38 12.50
CA LEU A 114 -17.38 5.74 12.52
C LEU A 114 -17.49 7.18 12.02
N LEU A 115 -18.05 7.32 10.83
CA LEU A 115 -18.22 8.62 10.16
C LEU A 115 -19.35 9.44 10.79
N PRO A 116 -19.31 10.78 10.69
CA PRO A 116 -20.38 11.65 11.20
C PRO A 116 -21.78 11.37 10.64
N ASP A 117 -21.88 10.71 9.48
CA ASP A 117 -23.15 10.32 8.87
C ASP A 117 -23.66 8.93 9.31
N GLY A 118 -22.98 8.29 10.26
CA GLY A 118 -23.36 6.99 10.84
C GLY A 118 -22.89 5.77 10.05
N ARG A 119 -22.20 5.94 8.93
CA ARG A 119 -21.57 4.81 8.21
C ARG A 119 -20.23 4.47 8.87
N ASN A 120 -19.78 3.23 8.68
CA ASN A 120 -18.48 2.77 9.13
C ASN A 120 -17.55 2.61 7.93
N TYR A 121 -16.37 3.21 8.01
CA TYR A 121 -15.28 3.00 7.05
C TYR A 121 -14.27 2.04 7.68
N ILE A 122 -14.19 0.83 7.14
CA ILE A 122 -13.23 -0.20 7.53
C ILE A 122 -11.98 -0.01 6.68
N SER A 123 -10.89 0.45 7.29
CA SER A 123 -9.65 0.76 6.62
C SER A 123 -8.64 -0.36 6.83
N PHE A 124 -8.17 -0.96 5.75
CA PHE A 124 -7.12 -1.97 5.74
C PHE A 124 -5.79 -1.31 5.38
N ARG A 125 -4.77 -1.52 6.22
CA ARG A 125 -3.43 -1.00 5.97
C ARG A 125 -2.77 -1.75 4.81
N GLY A 126 -2.10 -1.00 3.95
CA GLY A 126 -1.23 -1.54 2.91
C GLY A 126 0.09 -2.06 3.48
N THR A 127 1.01 -2.34 2.56
CA THR A 127 2.34 -2.83 2.92
C THR A 127 3.10 -1.76 3.68
N ASP A 128 3.64 -2.16 4.82
CA ASP A 128 4.56 -1.33 5.59
C ASP A 128 6.00 -1.44 5.03
N LYS A 129 6.96 -0.88 5.72
CA LYS A 129 8.38 -0.90 5.33
C LYS A 129 9.06 -2.26 5.52
N THR A 130 8.38 -3.26 6.09
CA THR A 130 8.99 -4.55 6.41
C THR A 130 9.21 -5.43 5.18
N ILE A 131 10.30 -6.20 5.20
CA ILE A 131 10.58 -7.20 4.16
C ILE A 131 9.50 -8.28 4.13
N THR A 132 8.91 -8.61 5.30
CA THR A 132 7.81 -9.58 5.40
C THR A 132 6.57 -9.10 4.63
N GLY A 133 6.21 -7.82 4.74
CA GLY A 133 5.09 -7.25 3.99
C GLY A 133 5.29 -7.36 2.47
N TRP A 134 6.47 -7.03 1.98
CA TRP A 134 6.82 -7.16 0.56
C TRP A 134 6.86 -8.62 0.07
N LYS A 135 7.28 -9.54 0.92
CA LYS A 135 7.23 -10.98 0.62
C LYS A 135 5.78 -11.46 0.46
N GLU A 136 4.87 -11.00 1.31
CA GLU A 136 3.45 -11.30 1.20
C GLU A 136 2.86 -10.75 -0.11
N ASP A 137 3.24 -9.53 -0.53
CA ASP A 137 2.78 -8.95 -1.80
C ASP A 137 3.21 -9.81 -2.99
N PHE A 138 4.43 -10.33 -2.99
CA PHE A 138 4.87 -11.23 -4.06
C PHE A 138 4.08 -12.54 -4.07
N LEU A 139 3.77 -13.09 -2.89
CA LEU A 139 2.99 -14.32 -2.78
C LEU A 139 1.57 -14.20 -3.36
N MET A 140 0.98 -13.00 -3.45
CA MET A 140 -0.29 -12.79 -4.14
C MET A 140 -0.25 -13.25 -5.60
N SER A 141 0.94 -13.33 -6.23
CA SER A 141 1.09 -13.81 -7.60
C SER A 141 0.92 -15.32 -7.77
N CYS A 142 1.05 -16.10 -6.71
CA CYS A 142 0.96 -17.55 -6.72
C CYS A 142 -0.01 -18.17 -5.71
N GLN A 143 -0.49 -17.36 -4.73
CA GLN A 143 -1.48 -17.78 -3.75
C GLN A 143 -2.77 -16.99 -3.94
N SER A 144 -3.90 -17.67 -4.00
CA SER A 144 -5.22 -17.02 -4.12
C SER A 144 -5.69 -16.41 -2.80
N GLU A 145 -5.17 -16.91 -1.68
CA GLU A 145 -5.40 -16.41 -0.33
C GLU A 145 -4.05 -16.33 0.41
N THR A 146 -3.55 -15.12 0.67
CA THR A 146 -2.40 -14.92 1.56
C THR A 146 -2.83 -14.97 3.03
N ALA A 147 -1.86 -15.06 3.94
CA ALA A 147 -2.14 -15.07 5.37
C ALA A 147 -2.83 -13.77 5.83
N GLY A 148 -2.45 -12.61 5.28
CA GLY A 148 -3.09 -11.33 5.56
C GLY A 148 -4.48 -11.21 4.95
N ALA A 149 -4.71 -11.73 3.75
CA ALA A 149 -6.04 -11.77 3.14
C ALA A 149 -7.02 -12.60 3.98
N LYS A 150 -6.58 -13.74 4.47
CA LYS A 150 -7.36 -14.56 5.41
C LYS A 150 -7.67 -13.83 6.72
N GLU A 151 -6.68 -13.11 7.26
CA GLU A 151 -6.86 -12.29 8.46
C GLU A 151 -7.86 -11.15 8.21
N ALA A 152 -7.84 -10.53 7.01
CA ALA A 152 -8.79 -9.48 6.65
C ALA A 152 -10.25 -9.97 6.68
N VAL A 153 -10.51 -11.17 6.17
CA VAL A 153 -11.84 -11.81 6.26
C VAL A 153 -12.20 -12.08 7.72
N ALA A 154 -11.29 -12.69 8.50
CA ALA A 154 -11.54 -13.00 9.91
C ALA A 154 -11.80 -11.73 10.73
N TYR A 155 -11.01 -10.69 10.52
CA TYR A 155 -11.22 -9.39 11.16
C TYR A 155 -12.60 -8.82 10.82
N PHE A 156 -12.95 -8.77 9.52
CA PHE A 156 -14.22 -8.21 9.09
C PHE A 156 -15.41 -8.98 9.69
N ASN A 157 -15.41 -10.30 9.63
CA ASN A 157 -16.47 -11.14 10.22
C ASN A 157 -16.61 -10.96 11.74
N LYS A 158 -15.51 -10.65 12.43
CA LYS A 158 -15.50 -10.38 13.87
C LYS A 158 -16.12 -9.02 14.21
N ILE A 159 -15.89 -7.98 13.40
CA ILE A 159 -16.35 -6.63 13.72
C ILE A 159 -17.71 -6.29 13.10
N ALA A 160 -18.09 -6.85 11.95
CA ALA A 160 -19.34 -6.55 11.26
C ALA A 160 -20.59 -6.72 12.15
N PRO A 161 -20.69 -7.75 13.02
CA PRO A 161 -21.83 -7.91 13.92
C PRO A 161 -22.04 -6.78 14.92
N VAL A 162 -20.98 -6.11 15.35
CA VAL A 162 -21.02 -5.07 16.39
C VAL A 162 -21.09 -3.65 15.84
N LEU A 163 -20.97 -3.50 14.53
CA LEU A 163 -21.12 -2.23 13.84
C LEU A 163 -22.57 -2.02 13.42
N GLU A 164 -23.08 -0.81 13.56
CA GLU A 164 -24.40 -0.42 13.06
C GLU A 164 -24.26 0.37 11.75
N GLY A 165 -25.32 0.38 10.92
CA GLY A 165 -25.34 1.16 9.67
C GLY A 165 -24.62 0.51 8.48
N GLY A 166 -24.37 1.31 7.44
CA GLY A 166 -23.71 0.88 6.21
C GLY A 166 -22.21 0.72 6.39
N LEU A 167 -21.64 -0.25 5.68
CA LEU A 167 -20.22 -0.60 5.75
C LEU A 167 -19.51 -0.18 4.45
N ILE A 168 -18.47 0.62 4.56
CA ILE A 168 -17.56 0.97 3.48
C ILE A 168 -16.22 0.28 3.81
N LEU A 169 -15.69 -0.49 2.89
CA LEU A 169 -14.38 -1.10 3.03
C LEU A 169 -13.40 -0.37 2.11
N GLY A 170 -12.21 -0.12 2.57
CA GLY A 170 -11.21 0.52 1.71
C GLY A 170 -9.80 0.33 2.23
N GLY A 171 -8.85 0.60 1.35
CA GLY A 171 -7.44 0.58 1.69
C GLY A 171 -6.59 1.06 0.51
N HIS A 172 -5.36 1.38 0.81
CA HIS A 172 -4.35 1.77 -0.17
C HIS A 172 -3.37 0.62 -0.39
N SER A 173 -2.88 0.43 -1.62
CA SER A 173 -1.93 -0.63 -1.94
C SER A 173 -2.48 -2.02 -1.57
N LYS A 174 -1.72 -2.90 -0.93
CA LYS A 174 -2.18 -4.20 -0.40
C LYS A 174 -3.49 -4.08 0.40
N GLY A 175 -3.68 -2.99 1.15
CA GLY A 175 -4.92 -2.74 1.90
C GLY A 175 -6.16 -2.66 1.02
N GLY A 176 -6.05 -2.15 -0.20
CA GLY A 176 -7.14 -2.16 -1.19
C GLY A 176 -7.47 -3.57 -1.66
N ASN A 177 -6.47 -4.43 -1.87
CA ASN A 177 -6.67 -5.84 -2.15
C ASN A 177 -7.38 -6.54 -0.97
N PHE A 178 -6.93 -6.32 0.27
CA PHE A 178 -7.57 -6.86 1.46
C PHE A 178 -9.02 -6.41 1.62
N ALA A 179 -9.33 -5.15 1.31
CA ALA A 179 -10.71 -4.63 1.34
C ALA A 179 -11.62 -5.37 0.36
N MET A 180 -11.16 -5.59 -0.87
CA MET A 180 -11.89 -6.35 -1.87
C MET A 180 -12.06 -7.82 -1.47
N TYR A 181 -10.97 -8.45 -0.96
CA TYR A 181 -10.99 -9.85 -0.55
C TYR A 181 -11.91 -10.08 0.65
N ALA A 182 -11.83 -9.23 1.68
CA ALA A 182 -12.73 -9.30 2.84
C ALA A 182 -14.19 -9.13 2.45
N ALA A 183 -14.51 -8.19 1.55
CA ALA A 183 -15.87 -7.99 1.06
C ALA A 183 -16.39 -9.20 0.27
N ALA A 184 -15.54 -9.86 -0.53
CA ALA A 184 -15.92 -11.01 -1.33
C ALA A 184 -16.18 -12.25 -0.46
N PHE A 185 -15.30 -12.52 0.50
CA PHE A 185 -15.27 -13.79 1.22
C PHE A 185 -15.76 -13.72 2.68
N CYS A 186 -16.34 -12.58 3.09
CA CYS A 186 -17.03 -12.49 4.39
C CYS A 186 -18.29 -13.35 4.42
N GLU A 187 -18.84 -13.54 5.63
CA GLU A 187 -20.11 -14.20 5.81
C GLU A 187 -21.25 -13.48 5.06
N ALA A 188 -22.12 -14.25 4.39
CA ALA A 188 -23.10 -13.74 3.45
C ALA A 188 -24.05 -12.69 4.06
N GLU A 189 -24.38 -12.82 5.34
CA GLU A 189 -25.27 -11.89 6.05
C GLU A 189 -24.72 -10.46 6.14
N TYR A 190 -23.37 -10.26 6.05
CA TYR A 190 -22.78 -8.93 6.12
C TYR A 190 -22.63 -8.26 4.74
N LYS A 191 -22.67 -9.03 3.65
CA LYS A 191 -22.49 -8.51 2.28
C LYS A 191 -23.55 -7.48 1.89
N GLU A 192 -24.81 -7.65 2.32
CA GLU A 192 -25.89 -6.70 2.04
C GLU A 192 -25.64 -5.32 2.66
N ARG A 193 -24.95 -5.29 3.81
CA ARG A 193 -24.59 -4.05 4.51
C ARG A 193 -23.41 -3.32 3.90
N ILE A 194 -22.61 -3.99 3.06
CA ILE A 194 -21.52 -3.35 2.33
C ILE A 194 -22.10 -2.45 1.25
N VAL A 195 -21.91 -1.15 1.41
CA VAL A 195 -22.42 -0.14 0.46
C VAL A 195 -21.41 0.22 -0.60
N GLN A 196 -20.11 0.12 -0.28
CA GLN A 196 -19.02 0.47 -1.21
C GLN A 196 -17.73 -0.24 -0.79
N VAL A 197 -16.91 -0.60 -1.77
CA VAL A 197 -15.54 -1.09 -1.58
C VAL A 197 -14.59 -0.25 -2.42
N TYR A 198 -13.53 0.25 -1.80
CA TYR A 198 -12.52 1.06 -2.49
C TYR A 198 -11.17 0.34 -2.51
N ASN A 199 -10.64 0.22 -3.70
CA ASN A 199 -9.25 -0.21 -3.93
C ASN A 199 -8.44 1.00 -4.44
N ASN A 200 -7.58 1.56 -3.60
CA ASN A 200 -6.75 2.71 -3.94
C ASN A 200 -5.35 2.22 -4.32
N ASP A 201 -5.10 2.05 -5.62
CA ASP A 201 -3.86 1.58 -6.24
C ASP A 201 -3.32 0.25 -5.68
N GLY A 202 -4.24 -0.63 -5.27
CA GLY A 202 -3.89 -1.98 -4.81
C GLY A 202 -3.93 -3.00 -5.96
N PRO A 203 -3.14 -4.10 -5.83
CA PRO A 203 -3.10 -5.15 -6.83
C PRO A 203 -4.45 -5.85 -6.98
N GLY A 204 -4.68 -6.43 -8.16
CA GLY A 204 -5.83 -7.28 -8.43
C GLY A 204 -5.68 -8.67 -7.82
N PHE A 205 -6.30 -9.64 -8.48
CA PHE A 205 -6.34 -11.03 -8.06
C PHE A 205 -5.98 -11.99 -9.19
N ARG A 206 -5.75 -13.22 -8.82
CA ARG A 206 -5.66 -14.36 -9.72
C ARG A 206 -7.05 -14.64 -10.31
N GLU A 207 -7.07 -15.23 -11.49
CA GLU A 207 -8.30 -15.45 -12.26
C GLU A 207 -9.34 -16.31 -11.48
N GLU A 208 -8.88 -17.29 -10.70
CA GLU A 208 -9.77 -18.13 -9.88
C GLU A 208 -10.53 -17.36 -8.80
N VAL A 209 -9.92 -16.31 -8.22
CA VAL A 209 -10.60 -15.42 -7.27
C VAL A 209 -11.63 -14.56 -8.00
N ILE A 210 -11.23 -13.99 -9.14
CA ILE A 210 -12.12 -13.13 -9.93
C ILE A 210 -13.35 -13.89 -10.41
N GLN A 211 -13.19 -15.14 -10.81
CA GLN A 211 -14.28 -15.99 -11.33
C GLN A 211 -15.15 -16.60 -10.24
N SER A 212 -14.78 -16.48 -8.97
CA SER A 212 -15.60 -16.96 -7.88
C SER A 212 -16.94 -16.23 -7.81
N SER A 213 -18.00 -16.94 -7.43
CA SER A 213 -19.33 -16.35 -7.23
C SER A 213 -19.32 -15.24 -6.19
N GLU A 214 -18.51 -15.40 -5.16
CA GLU A 214 -18.34 -14.48 -4.05
C GLU A 214 -17.77 -13.14 -4.48
N PHE A 215 -16.75 -13.16 -5.38
CA PHE A 215 -16.17 -11.94 -5.93
C PHE A 215 -17.11 -11.28 -6.94
N GLN A 216 -17.74 -12.04 -7.80
CA GLN A 216 -18.70 -11.53 -8.78
C GLN A 216 -19.91 -10.84 -8.13
N GLU A 217 -20.34 -11.32 -6.97
CA GLU A 217 -21.43 -10.71 -6.19
C GLU A 217 -21.11 -9.29 -5.73
N ILE A 218 -19.85 -9.05 -5.28
CA ILE A 218 -19.45 -7.73 -4.76
C ILE A 218 -18.85 -6.82 -5.82
N LEU A 219 -18.53 -7.34 -7.00
CA LEU A 219 -17.88 -6.59 -8.10
C LEU A 219 -18.60 -5.26 -8.44
N PRO A 220 -19.95 -5.19 -8.49
CA PRO A 220 -20.66 -3.93 -8.74
C PRO A 220 -20.46 -2.86 -7.65
N LYS A 221 -20.00 -3.24 -6.45
CA LYS A 221 -19.74 -2.34 -5.32
C LYS A 221 -18.28 -1.89 -5.24
N ILE A 222 -17.40 -2.43 -6.10
CA ILE A 222 -15.98 -2.10 -6.10
C ILE A 222 -15.71 -0.88 -7.00
N SER A 223 -15.00 0.09 -6.45
CA SER A 223 -14.38 1.19 -7.19
C SER A 223 -12.87 1.12 -7.02
N THR A 224 -12.15 1.08 -8.13
CA THR A 224 -10.69 1.11 -8.14
C THR A 224 -10.21 2.48 -8.56
N ILE A 225 -9.30 3.07 -7.80
CA ILE A 225 -8.63 4.33 -8.11
C ILE A 225 -7.16 4.02 -8.33
N ALA A 226 -6.58 4.50 -9.42
CA ALA A 226 -5.17 4.28 -9.72
C ALA A 226 -4.56 5.50 -10.41
N PRO A 227 -3.33 5.91 -10.07
CA PRO A 227 -2.67 7.01 -10.75
C PRO A 227 -2.29 6.63 -12.19
N GLN A 228 -2.05 7.64 -13.02
CA GLN A 228 -1.76 7.46 -14.45
C GLN A 228 -0.54 6.59 -14.74
N SER A 229 0.51 6.61 -13.88
CA SER A 229 1.68 5.73 -13.96
C SER A 229 1.60 4.58 -12.94
N SER A 230 0.40 4.08 -12.65
CA SER A 230 0.22 2.98 -11.70
C SER A 230 1.04 1.76 -12.12
N ILE A 231 1.81 1.24 -11.16
CA ILE A 231 2.54 -0.02 -11.27
C ILE A 231 1.84 -1.07 -10.42
N ILE A 232 1.59 -0.76 -9.16
CA ILE A 232 1.01 -1.71 -8.19
C ILE A 232 -0.43 -2.05 -8.55
N GLY A 233 -1.26 -1.04 -8.86
CA GLY A 233 -2.66 -1.25 -9.26
C GLY A 233 -2.84 -1.96 -10.61
N GLN A 234 -1.75 -2.15 -11.38
CA GLN A 234 -1.76 -2.94 -12.62
C GLN A 234 -1.23 -4.36 -12.44
N LEU A 235 -0.82 -4.74 -11.23
CA LEU A 235 -0.41 -6.11 -10.93
C LEU A 235 -1.64 -7.00 -10.79
N LEU A 236 -1.58 -8.17 -11.42
CA LEU A 236 -2.69 -9.13 -11.48
C LEU A 236 -3.92 -8.57 -12.21
N SER A 237 -5.03 -9.28 -12.15
CA SER A 237 -6.26 -8.91 -12.86
C SER A 237 -7.25 -8.21 -11.93
N ASN A 238 -7.83 -7.10 -12.38
CA ASN A 238 -8.89 -6.41 -11.67
C ASN A 238 -9.99 -5.99 -12.65
N PRO A 239 -11.15 -6.67 -12.66
CA PRO A 239 -12.26 -6.36 -13.54
C PRO A 239 -13.14 -5.20 -13.07
N ALA A 240 -12.89 -4.65 -11.87
CA ALA A 240 -13.67 -3.55 -11.33
C ALA A 240 -13.47 -2.27 -12.15
N LYS A 241 -14.49 -1.40 -12.13
CA LYS A 241 -14.40 -0.09 -12.78
C LYS A 241 -13.25 0.72 -12.18
N GLN A 242 -12.29 1.10 -13.02
CA GLN A 242 -11.13 1.88 -12.63
C GLN A 242 -11.35 3.37 -12.95
N HIS A 243 -11.11 4.23 -11.98
CA HIS A 243 -10.93 5.66 -12.15
C HIS A 243 -9.42 5.95 -12.17
N VAL A 244 -8.88 6.24 -13.35
CA VAL A 244 -7.49 6.67 -13.50
C VAL A 244 -7.39 8.14 -13.17
N ILE A 245 -6.44 8.50 -12.27
CA ILE A 245 -6.32 9.85 -11.74
C ILE A 245 -4.94 10.45 -11.97
N HIS A 246 -4.88 11.77 -11.94
CA HIS A 246 -3.64 12.53 -12.06
C HIS A 246 -2.90 12.58 -10.71
N SER A 247 -1.58 12.36 -10.76
CA SER A 247 -0.65 12.57 -9.66
C SER A 247 0.42 13.57 -10.08
N THR A 248 0.84 14.44 -9.16
CA THR A 248 1.92 15.42 -9.35
C THR A 248 3.31 14.76 -9.36
N ALA A 249 3.43 13.55 -8.79
CA ALA A 249 4.65 12.76 -8.79
C ALA A 249 4.93 12.10 -10.16
N LYS A 250 6.01 11.35 -10.27
CA LYS A 250 6.41 10.66 -11.49
C LYS A 250 6.72 9.18 -11.26
N GLY A 251 6.34 8.34 -12.22
CA GLY A 251 6.64 6.91 -12.20
C GLY A 251 6.10 6.26 -10.93
N ILE A 252 6.85 5.35 -10.34
CA ILE A 252 6.45 4.60 -9.14
C ILE A 252 6.11 5.50 -7.93
N LEU A 253 6.63 6.73 -7.88
CA LEU A 253 6.32 7.67 -6.81
C LEU A 253 4.86 8.15 -6.82
N GLN A 254 4.15 7.95 -7.92
CA GLN A 254 2.72 8.20 -8.00
C GLN A 254 1.89 7.24 -7.12
N HIS A 255 2.51 6.15 -6.62
CA HIS A 255 1.90 5.28 -5.62
C HIS A 255 1.66 5.98 -4.28
N ASP A 256 2.38 7.07 -4.00
CA ASP A 256 2.10 7.94 -2.85
C ASP A 256 0.82 8.73 -3.07
N ALA A 257 -0.25 8.34 -2.37
CA ALA A 257 -1.54 9.01 -2.51
C ALA A 257 -1.54 10.47 -2.04
N MET A 258 -0.53 10.91 -1.26
CA MET A 258 -0.36 12.33 -0.89
C MET A 258 -0.14 13.23 -2.11
N THR A 259 0.29 12.66 -3.24
CA THR A 259 0.55 13.37 -4.51
C THR A 259 -0.63 13.33 -5.50
N TRP A 260 -1.76 12.72 -5.11
CA TRP A 260 -2.93 12.61 -5.97
C TRP A 260 -3.70 13.93 -5.99
N GLU A 261 -4.05 14.37 -7.19
CA GLU A 261 -4.73 15.64 -7.35
C GLU A 261 -6.25 15.51 -7.24
N ALA A 262 -6.82 16.39 -6.44
CA ALA A 262 -8.26 16.60 -6.31
C ALA A 262 -8.70 17.92 -6.94
N GLU A 263 -9.90 17.93 -7.52
CA GLU A 263 -10.63 19.12 -7.92
C GLU A 263 -12.03 19.07 -7.31
N LYS A 264 -12.34 19.98 -6.39
CA LYS A 264 -13.58 19.98 -5.61
C LYS A 264 -13.72 18.72 -4.77
N ASP A 265 -14.71 17.88 -5.06
CA ASP A 265 -15.06 16.64 -4.36
C ASP A 265 -14.70 15.37 -5.13
N SER A 266 -13.88 15.48 -6.16
CA SER A 266 -13.43 14.40 -7.02
C SER A 266 -11.91 14.43 -7.22
N LEU A 267 -11.32 13.29 -7.50
CA LEU A 267 -9.95 13.20 -8.00
C LEU A 267 -9.90 13.63 -9.46
N VAL A 268 -8.81 14.26 -9.87
CA VAL A 268 -8.62 14.72 -11.26
C VAL A 268 -8.40 13.53 -12.16
N SER A 269 -9.32 13.31 -13.11
CA SER A 269 -9.24 12.20 -14.07
C SER A 269 -8.04 12.33 -15.00
N ALA A 270 -7.43 11.20 -15.31
CA ALA A 270 -6.35 11.04 -16.28
C ALA A 270 -6.54 9.75 -17.10
N GLU A 271 -5.58 9.42 -17.92
CA GLU A 271 -5.48 8.15 -18.64
C GLU A 271 -4.20 7.43 -18.21
N LEU A 272 -4.17 6.10 -18.26
CA LEU A 272 -2.95 5.33 -18.01
C LEU A 272 -1.88 5.74 -19.01
N ASP A 273 -0.68 5.92 -18.54
CA ASP A 273 0.45 6.28 -19.38
C ASP A 273 1.22 5.05 -19.92
N GLU A 274 2.17 5.34 -20.81
CA GLU A 274 2.98 4.30 -21.45
C GLU A 274 3.79 3.46 -20.43
N LEU A 275 4.18 4.04 -19.29
CA LEU A 275 4.91 3.33 -18.25
C LEU A 275 4.03 2.28 -17.55
N SER A 276 2.79 2.63 -17.25
CA SER A 276 1.80 1.73 -16.66
C SER A 276 1.53 0.54 -17.60
N GLU A 277 1.25 0.81 -18.88
CA GLU A 277 1.03 -0.23 -19.89
C GLU A 277 2.26 -1.12 -20.11
N TYR A 278 3.44 -0.52 -20.14
CA TYR A 278 4.71 -1.27 -20.23
C TYR A 278 4.92 -2.18 -19.03
N THR A 279 4.70 -1.68 -17.83
CA THR A 279 4.88 -2.44 -16.59
C THR A 279 3.89 -3.60 -16.51
N LYS A 280 2.61 -3.33 -16.81
CA LYS A 280 1.56 -4.35 -16.89
C LYS A 280 1.94 -5.48 -17.84
N THR A 281 2.35 -5.13 -19.07
CA THR A 281 2.74 -6.11 -20.09
C THR A 281 3.98 -6.89 -19.68
N THR A 282 4.99 -6.20 -19.15
CA THR A 282 6.26 -6.84 -18.73
C THR A 282 6.05 -7.81 -17.58
N LEU A 283 5.42 -7.34 -16.49
CA LEU A 283 5.23 -8.16 -15.29
C LEU A 283 4.18 -9.24 -15.51
N GLY A 284 3.11 -8.96 -16.26
CA GLY A 284 2.12 -9.96 -16.64
C GLY A 284 2.76 -11.12 -17.41
N SER A 285 3.48 -10.83 -18.50
CA SER A 285 4.16 -11.84 -19.32
C SER A 285 5.24 -12.58 -18.52
N TRP A 286 5.95 -11.90 -17.61
CA TRP A 286 6.93 -12.53 -16.75
C TRP A 286 6.30 -13.51 -15.77
N LEU A 287 5.22 -13.13 -15.10
CA LEU A 287 4.49 -14.03 -14.21
C LEU A 287 3.89 -15.22 -14.97
N GLU A 288 3.30 -14.99 -16.13
CA GLU A 288 2.75 -16.05 -16.99
C GLU A 288 3.82 -17.04 -17.49
N SER A 289 5.09 -16.64 -17.55
CA SER A 289 6.20 -17.52 -17.94
C SER A 289 6.56 -18.58 -16.90
N MET A 290 5.94 -18.54 -15.72
CA MET A 290 6.22 -19.43 -14.58
C MET A 290 4.91 -20.02 -14.06
N ASP A 291 4.93 -21.28 -13.63
CA ASP A 291 3.86 -21.88 -12.85
C ASP A 291 3.91 -21.40 -11.37
N ASP A 292 2.89 -21.74 -10.61
CA ASP A 292 2.74 -21.30 -9.22
C ASP A 292 3.84 -21.82 -8.31
N GLU A 293 4.25 -23.09 -8.52
CA GLU A 293 5.33 -23.72 -7.75
C GLU A 293 6.65 -22.99 -7.97
N THR A 294 6.94 -22.63 -9.22
CA THR A 294 8.13 -21.84 -9.59
C THR A 294 8.07 -20.43 -8.98
N ARG A 295 6.92 -19.75 -9.03
CA ARG A 295 6.76 -18.41 -8.41
C ARG A 295 6.97 -18.45 -6.90
N GLU A 296 6.35 -19.42 -6.22
CA GLU A 296 6.49 -19.59 -4.77
C GLU A 296 7.92 -19.92 -4.37
N SER A 297 8.56 -20.82 -5.12
CA SER A 297 9.95 -21.19 -4.95
C SER A 297 10.89 -20.00 -5.14
N LEU A 298 10.68 -19.22 -6.20
CA LEU A 298 11.44 -18.01 -6.49
C LEU A 298 11.27 -16.97 -5.37
N CYS A 299 10.03 -16.71 -4.94
CA CYS A 299 9.72 -15.83 -3.83
C CYS A 299 10.48 -16.27 -2.58
N THR A 300 10.30 -17.51 -2.16
CA THR A 300 10.92 -18.04 -0.94
C THR A 300 12.44 -17.94 -1.01
N THR A 301 13.04 -18.30 -2.15
CA THR A 301 14.49 -18.25 -2.32
C THR A 301 15.02 -16.82 -2.35
N ALA A 302 14.41 -15.92 -3.11
CA ALA A 302 14.82 -14.52 -3.21
C ALA A 302 14.72 -13.82 -1.86
N PHE A 303 13.61 -13.98 -1.16
CA PHE A 303 13.43 -13.36 0.15
C PHE A 303 14.32 -13.99 1.23
N SER A 304 14.63 -15.30 1.17
CA SER A 304 15.60 -15.91 2.07
C SER A 304 17.02 -15.31 1.91
N LEU A 305 17.40 -14.96 0.69
CA LEU A 305 18.65 -14.24 0.42
C LEU A 305 18.65 -12.83 1.01
N ILE A 306 17.53 -12.09 0.90
CA ILE A 306 17.37 -10.78 1.51
C ILE A 306 17.40 -10.89 3.04
N GLU A 307 16.67 -11.82 3.63
CA GLU A 307 16.61 -12.08 5.07
C GLU A 307 17.99 -12.46 5.65
N SER A 308 18.86 -13.11 4.84
CA SER A 308 20.24 -13.43 5.25
C SER A 308 21.09 -12.20 5.56
N THR A 309 20.72 -11.03 5.07
CA THR A 309 21.37 -9.74 5.37
C THR A 309 21.04 -9.22 6.76
N LYS A 310 20.02 -9.79 7.44
CA LYS A 310 19.46 -9.36 8.71
C LYS A 310 18.83 -7.96 8.70
N SER A 311 18.57 -7.43 7.53
CA SER A 311 17.75 -6.22 7.39
C SER A 311 16.30 -6.57 7.66
N GLU A 312 15.60 -5.74 8.42
CA GLU A 312 14.16 -5.91 8.68
C GLU A 312 13.31 -5.07 7.73
N THR A 313 13.88 -3.99 7.21
CA THR A 313 13.22 -3.07 6.29
C THR A 313 14.03 -2.87 5.00
N PHE A 314 13.37 -2.41 3.94
CA PHE A 314 14.05 -2.04 2.71
C PHE A 314 14.98 -0.85 2.85
N ILE A 315 14.73 0.05 3.81
CA ILE A 315 15.61 1.19 4.11
C ILE A 315 16.92 0.69 4.72
N GLU A 316 16.86 -0.19 5.72
CA GLU A 316 18.04 -0.82 6.28
C GLU A 316 18.82 -1.61 5.21
N PHE A 317 18.09 -2.33 4.36
CA PHE A 317 18.68 -3.06 3.25
C PHE A 317 19.42 -2.14 2.29
N SER A 318 18.80 -1.06 1.85
CA SER A 318 19.37 -0.09 0.89
C SER A 318 20.49 0.76 1.51
N GLY A 319 20.37 1.12 2.79
CA GLY A 319 21.39 1.87 3.53
C GLY A 319 22.74 1.12 3.67
N ASN A 320 22.72 -0.20 3.58
CA ASN A 320 23.89 -1.07 3.63
C ASN A 320 24.08 -1.87 2.33
N LEU A 321 23.65 -1.34 1.19
CA LEU A 321 23.50 -2.06 -0.06
C LEU A 321 24.75 -2.89 -0.46
N MET A 322 25.95 -2.29 -0.43
CA MET A 322 27.18 -2.99 -0.83
C MET A 322 27.45 -4.22 0.06
N LYS A 323 27.33 -4.07 1.37
CA LYS A 323 27.51 -5.17 2.33
C LYS A 323 26.43 -6.24 2.17
N ASN A 324 25.20 -5.82 1.96
CA ASN A 324 24.07 -6.71 1.79
C ASN A 324 24.18 -7.51 0.47
N MET A 325 24.62 -6.87 -0.60
CA MET A 325 24.90 -7.55 -1.87
C MET A 325 26.03 -8.56 -1.74
N GLU A 326 27.11 -8.26 -1.02
CA GLU A 326 28.17 -9.23 -0.74
C GLU A 326 27.63 -10.45 0.02
N THR A 327 26.78 -10.23 1.01
CA THR A 327 26.12 -11.30 1.76
C THR A 327 25.23 -12.15 0.85
N ILE A 328 24.38 -11.52 0.03
CA ILE A 328 23.52 -12.22 -0.94
C ILE A 328 24.36 -13.06 -1.91
N TRP A 329 25.44 -12.52 -2.48
CA TRP A 329 26.31 -13.27 -3.37
C TRP A 329 26.92 -14.51 -2.70
N LYS A 330 27.35 -14.36 -1.44
CA LYS A 330 27.91 -15.47 -0.66
C LYS A 330 26.86 -16.56 -0.38
N GLU A 331 25.64 -16.17 0.04
CA GLU A 331 24.56 -17.09 0.31
C GLU A 331 24.03 -17.73 -0.98
N MET A 332 23.91 -16.98 -2.08
CA MET A 332 23.56 -17.51 -3.39
C MET A 332 24.58 -18.56 -3.85
N GLY A 333 25.87 -18.38 -3.54
CA GLY A 333 26.91 -19.39 -3.82
C GLY A 333 26.67 -20.74 -3.13
N LYS A 334 25.96 -20.77 -2.00
CA LYS A 334 25.63 -21.99 -1.24
C LYS A 334 24.33 -22.68 -1.70
N LEU A 335 23.51 -22.01 -2.51
CA LEU A 335 22.27 -22.61 -3.00
C LEU A 335 22.56 -23.84 -3.87
N PRO A 336 21.64 -24.82 -3.90
CA PRO A 336 21.66 -25.89 -4.90
C PRO A 336 21.68 -25.33 -6.32
N GLU A 337 22.37 -26.00 -7.23
CA GLU A 337 22.49 -25.57 -8.65
C GLU A 337 21.12 -25.40 -9.33
N GLU A 338 20.13 -26.18 -8.94
CA GLU A 338 18.75 -26.09 -9.42
C GLU A 338 18.13 -24.74 -9.05
N LYS A 339 18.28 -24.30 -7.79
CA LYS A 339 17.77 -22.99 -7.31
C LYS A 339 18.49 -21.80 -7.95
N LYS A 340 19.80 -21.90 -8.16
CA LYS A 340 20.54 -20.89 -8.93
C LYS A 340 20.02 -20.77 -10.35
N LYS A 341 19.79 -21.90 -11.01
CA LYS A 341 19.25 -21.95 -12.37
C LYS A 341 17.84 -21.37 -12.42
N GLU A 342 16.98 -21.66 -11.44
CA GLU A 342 15.64 -21.10 -11.31
C GLU A 342 15.68 -19.56 -11.25
N ILE A 343 16.50 -18.98 -10.37
CA ILE A 343 16.67 -17.53 -10.26
C ILE A 343 17.18 -16.93 -11.58
N MET A 344 18.19 -17.55 -12.20
CA MET A 344 18.76 -17.05 -13.45
C MET A 344 17.76 -17.12 -14.60
N ASN A 345 16.95 -18.17 -14.67
CA ASN A 345 15.88 -18.29 -15.67
C ASN A 345 14.81 -17.22 -15.45
N ALA A 346 14.36 -17.00 -14.20
CA ALA A 346 13.38 -15.97 -13.88
C ALA A 346 13.87 -14.56 -14.28
N LEU A 347 15.13 -14.23 -14.00
CA LEU A 347 15.75 -12.97 -14.42
C LEU A 347 15.85 -12.85 -15.94
N SER A 348 16.25 -13.93 -16.62
CA SER A 348 16.31 -13.97 -18.09
C SER A 348 14.92 -13.76 -18.72
N ASN A 349 13.89 -14.41 -18.18
CA ASN A 349 12.52 -14.26 -18.63
C ASN A 349 12.00 -12.83 -18.39
N LEU A 350 12.33 -12.20 -17.26
CA LEU A 350 11.99 -10.81 -16.99
C LEU A 350 12.62 -9.85 -18.02
N MET A 351 13.90 -10.06 -18.32
CA MET A 351 14.59 -9.28 -19.35
C MET A 351 13.97 -9.45 -20.74
N GLU A 352 13.56 -10.67 -21.08
CA GLU A 352 12.92 -10.93 -22.38
C GLU A 352 11.52 -10.32 -22.45
N SER A 353 10.69 -10.45 -21.39
CA SER A 353 9.37 -9.81 -21.28
C SER A 353 9.49 -8.29 -21.40
N SER A 354 10.48 -7.68 -20.74
CA SER A 354 10.81 -6.26 -20.83
C SER A 354 11.12 -5.80 -22.26
N LYS A 355 11.96 -6.57 -22.99
CA LYS A 355 12.27 -6.27 -24.40
C LYS A 355 11.04 -6.38 -25.29
N GLN A 356 10.21 -7.41 -25.11
CA GLN A 356 8.99 -7.60 -25.89
C GLN A 356 7.99 -6.48 -25.65
N ALA A 357 7.79 -6.08 -24.41
CA ALA A 357 6.93 -4.93 -24.05
C ALA A 357 7.43 -3.63 -24.69
N ALA A 358 8.75 -3.35 -24.62
CA ALA A 358 9.34 -2.17 -25.26
C ALA A 358 9.15 -2.17 -26.79
N VAL A 359 9.37 -3.32 -27.45
CA VAL A 359 9.15 -3.46 -28.90
C VAL A 359 7.68 -3.26 -29.26
N SER A 360 6.75 -3.76 -28.45
CA SER A 360 5.31 -3.56 -28.65
C SER A 360 4.93 -2.09 -28.59
N GLN A 361 5.42 -1.35 -27.59
CA GLN A 361 5.15 0.09 -27.45
C GLN A 361 5.75 0.92 -28.60
N ILE A 362 6.98 0.63 -29.03
CA ILE A 362 7.59 1.30 -30.18
C ILE A 362 6.73 1.10 -31.44
N LYS A 363 6.18 -0.08 -31.65
CA LYS A 363 5.30 -0.38 -32.79
C LYS A 363 3.95 0.33 -32.70
N SER A 364 3.43 0.60 -31.53
CA SER A 364 2.18 1.35 -31.31
C SER A 364 2.34 2.87 -31.37
N GLY A 365 3.56 3.39 -31.61
CA GLY A 365 3.86 4.83 -31.72
C GLY A 365 4.19 5.52 -30.39
N GLY A 366 4.39 4.76 -29.34
CA GLY A 366 4.79 5.27 -28.03
C GLY A 366 6.20 5.90 -28.06
N GLN A 367 6.31 7.10 -27.53
CA GLN A 367 7.60 7.78 -27.35
C GLN A 367 8.09 7.60 -25.91
N THR A 368 9.20 6.88 -25.74
CA THR A 368 10.15 7.11 -24.66
C THR A 368 9.91 6.47 -23.28
N VAL A 369 9.51 5.22 -23.21
CA VAL A 369 9.57 4.42 -21.96
C VAL A 369 10.99 4.44 -21.35
N ILE A 370 12.04 4.42 -22.18
CA ILE A 370 13.44 4.39 -21.72
C ILE A 370 13.79 5.65 -20.91
N SER A 371 13.33 6.83 -21.31
CA SER A 371 13.61 8.08 -20.58
C SER A 371 12.81 8.16 -19.26
N GLN A 372 11.60 7.62 -19.22
CA GLN A 372 10.80 7.55 -18.00
C GLN A 372 11.35 6.53 -17.00
N LEU A 373 11.80 5.36 -17.47
CA LEU A 373 12.48 4.37 -16.62
C LEU A 373 13.79 4.91 -16.05
N GLN A 374 14.57 5.68 -16.83
CA GLN A 374 15.78 6.34 -16.36
C GLN A 374 15.46 7.42 -15.31
N SER A 375 14.43 8.23 -15.52
CA SER A 375 14.03 9.27 -14.56
C SER A 375 13.45 8.69 -13.28
N SER A 376 12.66 7.63 -13.38
CA SER A 376 12.09 6.91 -12.21
C SER A 376 13.18 6.21 -11.40
N GLY A 377 14.13 5.55 -12.07
CA GLY A 377 15.28 4.94 -11.41
C GLY A 377 16.20 5.97 -10.72
N GLN A 378 16.41 7.16 -11.32
CA GLN A 378 17.15 8.25 -10.69
C GLN A 378 16.40 8.86 -9.50
N ALA A 379 15.07 8.99 -9.59
CA ALA A 379 14.23 9.48 -8.50
C ALA A 379 14.25 8.51 -7.31
N LEU A 380 14.17 7.20 -7.57
CA LEU A 380 14.28 6.17 -6.53
C LEU A 380 15.67 6.21 -5.85
N LEU A 381 16.74 6.30 -6.64
CA LEU A 381 18.10 6.42 -6.13
C LEU A 381 18.30 7.70 -5.30
N SER A 382 17.68 8.81 -5.69
CA SER A 382 17.76 10.07 -4.94
C SER A 382 17.00 10.01 -3.61
N GLN A 383 15.83 9.33 -3.57
CA GLN A 383 15.09 9.10 -2.31
C GLN A 383 15.85 8.16 -1.36
N VAL A 384 16.45 7.10 -1.89
CA VAL A 384 17.32 6.19 -1.12
C VAL A 384 18.53 6.95 -0.57
N GLN A 385 19.10 7.86 -1.34
CA GLN A 385 20.24 8.69 -0.91
C GLN A 385 19.84 9.74 0.14
N THR A 386 18.69 10.39 -0.01
CA THR A 386 18.20 11.38 0.98
C THR A 386 17.76 10.71 2.29
N GLY A 387 17.06 9.57 2.23
CA GLY A 387 16.76 8.76 3.41
C GLY A 387 18.01 8.25 4.11
N GLY A 388 19.00 7.78 3.35
CA GLY A 388 20.32 7.39 3.87
C GLY A 388 21.10 8.54 4.52
N HIS A 389 21.02 9.76 4.00
CA HIS A 389 21.66 10.94 4.60
C HIS A 389 21.00 11.40 5.90
N ALA A 390 19.67 11.30 6.00
CA ALA A 390 18.94 11.59 7.25
C ALA A 390 19.33 10.61 8.37
N ALA A 391 19.37 9.29 8.05
CA ALA A 391 19.81 8.27 8.99
C ALA A 391 21.29 8.45 9.44
N ILE A 392 22.18 8.81 8.52
CA ILE A 392 23.59 9.07 8.83
C ILE A 392 23.77 10.34 9.68
N SER A 393 22.93 11.35 9.49
CA SER A 393 22.96 12.58 10.30
C SER A 393 22.51 12.34 11.73
N GLN A 394 21.50 11.51 11.95
CA GLN A 394 21.05 11.11 13.30
C GLN A 394 22.08 10.26 14.04
N VAL A 395 22.76 9.35 13.35
CA VAL A 395 23.86 8.55 13.95
C VAL A 395 25.06 9.44 14.31
N LYS A 396 25.40 10.44 13.46
CA LYS A 396 26.49 11.38 13.78
C LYS A 396 26.13 12.39 14.88
N GLY A 397 24.85 12.71 15.07
CA GLY A 397 24.38 13.52 16.19
C GLY A 397 24.53 12.80 17.54
N LYS A 398 24.13 11.53 17.62
CA LYS A 398 24.27 10.73 18.83
C LYS A 398 25.71 10.44 19.27
N THR A 399 26.62 10.25 18.29
CA THR A 399 28.05 10.02 18.61
C THR A 399 28.80 11.30 19.04
N LYS A 400 28.26 12.50 18.81
CA LYS A 400 28.84 13.74 19.32
C LYS A 400 28.42 14.04 20.78
N GLU A 401 27.22 13.64 21.18
CA GLU A 401 26.76 13.84 22.57
C GLU A 401 27.42 12.85 23.56
N GLU A 402 27.80 11.65 23.10
CA GLU A 402 28.53 10.68 23.97
C GLU A 402 30.03 10.98 24.09
N GLY A 403 30.59 11.86 23.24
CA GLY A 403 32.02 12.25 23.26
C GLY A 403 32.35 13.46 24.13
N GLU A 404 31.35 14.21 24.66
CA GLU A 404 31.56 15.39 25.52
C GLU A 404 31.29 15.14 27.02
N GLN A 405 31.10 13.89 27.42
CA GLN A 405 30.92 13.49 28.83
C GLN A 405 32.03 12.52 29.34
N VAL A 406 33.27 12.68 28.89
CA VAL A 406 34.43 12.03 29.54
C VAL A 406 35.46 13.08 29.87
#